data_4e1f70243402110a3e98a6d58bf94028
#
_entry.id   4e1f70243402110a3e98a6d58bf94028
#
_cell.length_a   1.000
_cell.length_b   1.000
_cell.length_c   1.000
_cell.angle_alpha   90.00
_cell.angle_beta   90.00
_cell.angle_gamma   90.00
#
_symmetry.space_group_name_H-M   'P 1'
#
loop_
_entity.id
_entity.type
_entity.pdbx_description
1 polymer ?
#
loop_
_entity_poly.entity_id
_entity_poly.type
_entity_poly.pdbx_seq_one_letter_code
_entity_poly.pdbx_strand_id
1 'polypeptide(L)'
;PEFAKNDAVRMRAFEQFKNKAFTKLSPEFCGYKGLCEWAKRYDAVVTGSDQLWSPAGLPTNFYNLMFVPNYIRKISYASSFGVGQIPWYQKKRTADFLKRLDYISMRENRGSEIVKELTGLDAPVILDPVFNFDKEQWEKLIPIKKEMDEPYIFAYFLGANPEYRKQVRKLAESTGLKIVALRHMDQYVEDDESFGDYAPYDVAPDRFLNLLRGAEYVCT
;
A
#
# COMPACT_ATOMS: atom_id res chain seq x y z
N PRO A 1 -4.40 -3.04 -26.50
CA PRO A 1 -3.02 -2.73 -26.94
C PRO A 1 -2.44 -1.48 -26.28
N GLU A 2 -3.21 -0.37 -26.16
CA GLU A 2 -2.72 0.87 -25.56
C GLU A 2 -2.59 0.76 -24.04
N PHE A 3 -3.56 0.21 -23.37
CA PHE A 3 -3.52 -0.07 -21.93
C PHE A 3 -2.27 -0.87 -21.55
N ALA A 4 -1.93 -1.93 -22.29
CA ALA A 4 -0.73 -2.72 -22.03
C ALA A 4 0.58 -1.94 -22.22
N LYS A 5 0.63 -0.96 -23.13
CA LYS A 5 1.79 -0.09 -23.30
C LYS A 5 1.95 0.85 -22.12
N ASN A 6 0.84 1.42 -21.67
CA ASN A 6 0.81 2.35 -20.53
C ASN A 6 1.15 1.63 -19.23
N ASP A 7 0.65 0.41 -19.04
CA ASP A 7 1.04 -0.47 -17.92
C ASP A 7 2.54 -0.76 -17.93
N ALA A 8 3.12 -1.09 -19.09
CA ALA A 8 4.57 -1.30 -19.20
C ALA A 8 5.39 -0.04 -18.85
N VAL A 9 4.89 1.16 -19.15
CA VAL A 9 5.54 2.42 -18.74
C VAL A 9 5.53 2.55 -17.21
N ARG A 10 4.39 2.31 -16.58
CA ARG A 10 4.24 2.35 -15.13
C ARG A 10 5.13 1.32 -14.45
N MET A 11 5.10 0.07 -14.92
CA MET A 11 5.93 -1.01 -14.36
C MET A 11 7.42 -0.68 -14.39
N ARG A 12 7.92 -0.09 -15.49
CA ARG A 12 9.32 0.36 -15.57
C ARG A 12 9.65 1.46 -14.55
N ALA A 13 8.76 2.43 -14.36
CA ALA A 13 8.95 3.49 -13.38
C ALA A 13 9.04 2.93 -11.95
N PHE A 14 8.16 1.99 -11.61
CA PHE A 14 8.20 1.29 -10.32
C PHE A 14 9.46 0.45 -10.14
N GLU A 15 9.88 -0.27 -11.16
CA GLU A 15 11.11 -1.07 -11.11
C GLU A 15 12.36 -0.20 -10.92
N GLN A 16 12.46 0.94 -11.62
CA GLN A 16 13.52 1.91 -11.43
C GLN A 16 13.53 2.47 -10.01
N PHE A 17 12.36 2.83 -9.48
CA PHE A 17 12.23 3.28 -8.10
C PHE A 17 12.64 2.19 -7.11
N LYS A 18 12.15 0.95 -7.29
CA LYS A 18 12.50 -0.20 -6.45
C LYS A 18 14.01 -0.42 -6.40
N ASN A 19 14.67 -0.42 -7.54
CA ASN A 19 16.11 -0.63 -7.64
C ASN A 19 16.93 0.48 -6.98
N LYS A 20 16.41 1.71 -6.97
CA LYS A 20 17.04 2.87 -6.32
C LYS A 20 16.79 2.89 -4.81
N ALA A 21 15.56 2.61 -4.38
CA ALA A 21 15.12 2.77 -3.00
C ALA A 21 15.47 1.55 -2.12
N PHE A 22 15.42 0.34 -2.69
CA PHE A 22 15.63 -0.91 -1.95
C PHE A 22 16.97 -1.55 -2.31
N THR A 23 17.99 -1.24 -1.53
CA THR A 23 19.36 -1.74 -1.77
C THR A 23 19.64 -3.14 -1.19
N LYS A 24 18.75 -3.65 -0.33
CA LYS A 24 18.91 -4.93 0.38
C LYS A 24 17.68 -5.81 0.20
N LEU A 25 17.34 -6.13 -1.04
CA LEU A 25 16.29 -7.10 -1.32
C LEU A 25 16.82 -8.52 -1.20
N SER A 26 15.96 -9.43 -0.71
CA SER A 26 16.21 -10.86 -0.82
C SER A 26 16.17 -11.30 -2.29
N PRO A 27 16.81 -12.42 -2.65
CA PRO A 27 16.55 -13.05 -3.93
C PRO A 27 15.07 -13.48 -4.01
N GLU A 28 14.60 -13.71 -5.23
CA GLU A 28 13.28 -14.31 -5.44
C GLU A 28 13.27 -15.77 -5.01
N PHE A 29 12.19 -16.19 -4.37
CA PHE A 29 12.00 -17.55 -3.92
C PHE A 29 10.83 -18.22 -4.63
N CYS A 30 11.11 -19.37 -5.24
CA CYS A 30 10.08 -20.28 -5.68
C CYS A 30 9.77 -21.29 -4.55
N GLY A 31 8.61 -21.07 -3.88
CA GLY A 31 8.13 -21.97 -2.86
C GLY A 31 8.63 -21.69 -1.43
N TYR A 32 8.05 -22.42 -0.53
CA TYR A 32 8.10 -22.18 0.91
C TYR A 32 9.47 -22.49 1.54
N LYS A 33 10.15 -23.55 1.04
CA LYS A 33 11.41 -24.03 1.61
C LYS A 33 12.52 -22.98 1.54
N GLY A 34 12.65 -22.27 0.39
CA GLY A 34 13.65 -21.22 0.21
C GLY A 34 13.45 -20.06 1.19
N LEU A 35 12.21 -19.65 1.41
CA LEU A 35 11.85 -18.63 2.39
C LEU A 35 12.20 -19.04 3.82
N CYS A 36 11.90 -20.29 4.21
CA CYS A 36 12.25 -20.82 5.53
C CYS A 36 13.77 -20.77 5.76
N GLU A 37 14.56 -21.21 4.80
CA GLU A 37 16.04 -21.20 4.92
C GLU A 37 16.58 -19.76 4.95
N TRP A 38 16.00 -18.86 4.16
CA TRP A 38 16.41 -17.46 4.14
C TRP A 38 16.11 -16.75 5.46
N ALA A 39 14.95 -17.02 6.06
CA ALA A 39 14.52 -16.44 7.32
C ALA A 39 15.52 -16.75 8.47
N LYS A 40 16.22 -17.87 8.42
CA LYS A 40 17.22 -18.26 9.43
C LYS A 40 18.41 -17.32 9.56
N ARG A 41 18.57 -16.37 8.64
CA ARG A 41 19.65 -15.36 8.64
C ARG A 41 19.34 -14.14 9.51
N TYR A 42 18.12 -14.07 10.06
CA TYR A 42 17.63 -12.91 10.80
C TYR A 42 17.24 -13.30 12.22
N ASP A 43 17.41 -12.38 13.15
CA ASP A 43 16.98 -12.53 14.54
C ASP A 43 15.47 -12.27 14.68
N ALA A 44 14.90 -11.50 13.76
CA ALA A 44 13.49 -11.19 13.70
C ALA A 44 13.00 -10.98 12.26
N VAL A 45 11.75 -11.32 12.01
CA VAL A 45 11.05 -11.02 10.76
C VAL A 45 9.82 -10.17 11.08
N VAL A 46 9.68 -9.06 10.37
CA VAL A 46 8.58 -8.10 10.56
C VAL A 46 7.63 -8.16 9.37
N THR A 47 6.34 -8.16 9.62
CA THR A 47 5.29 -7.97 8.61
C THR A 47 4.46 -6.74 8.96
N GLY A 48 3.93 -6.07 7.98
CA GLY A 48 3.11 -4.87 8.10
C GLY A 48 3.57 -3.83 7.09
N SER A 49 2.88 -2.70 6.91
CA SER A 49 1.62 -2.27 7.52
C SER A 49 0.55 -2.33 6.44
N ASP A 50 -0.21 -3.05 6.00
CA ASP A 50 -1.31 -2.98 5.04
C ASP A 50 -2.37 -4.05 5.36
N GLN A 51 -3.37 -4.19 4.52
CA GLN A 51 -4.40 -5.23 4.59
C GLN A 51 -3.83 -6.64 4.29
N LEU A 52 -2.66 -6.92 4.84
CA LEU A 52 -1.90 -8.15 4.60
C LEU A 52 -2.63 -9.41 5.08
N TRP A 53 -3.54 -9.22 6.03
CA TRP A 53 -4.31 -10.30 6.63
C TRP A 53 -5.77 -10.36 6.18
N SER A 54 -6.05 -9.71 5.04
CA SER A 54 -7.36 -9.84 4.40
C SER A 54 -7.68 -11.33 4.18
N PRO A 55 -8.89 -11.78 4.53
CA PRO A 55 -9.32 -13.17 4.32
C PRO A 55 -9.14 -13.67 2.89
N ALA A 56 -9.19 -12.77 1.90
CA ALA A 56 -8.95 -13.11 0.49
C ALA A 56 -7.50 -13.52 0.21
N GLY A 57 -6.51 -12.90 0.87
CA GLY A 57 -5.08 -13.17 0.70
C GLY A 57 -4.50 -14.20 1.68
N LEU A 58 -5.23 -14.57 2.73
CA LEU A 58 -4.75 -15.45 3.80
C LEU A 58 -4.26 -16.83 3.34
N PRO A 59 -4.81 -17.46 2.27
CA PRO A 59 -4.35 -18.76 1.80
C PRO A 59 -2.87 -18.84 1.42
N THR A 60 -2.22 -17.74 1.08
CA THR A 60 -0.82 -17.71 0.64
C THR A 60 0.19 -18.06 1.74
N ASN A 61 -0.16 -17.88 3.02
CA ASN A 61 0.72 -18.07 4.19
C ASN A 61 2.01 -17.26 4.17
N PHE A 62 2.08 -16.22 3.36
CA PHE A 62 3.27 -15.40 3.19
C PHE A 62 3.34 -14.30 4.27
N TYR A 63 2.36 -13.40 4.27
CA TYR A 63 2.35 -12.24 5.17
C TYR A 63 1.97 -12.58 6.62
N ASN A 64 1.50 -13.79 6.90
CA ASN A 64 1.25 -14.29 8.26
C ASN A 64 2.49 -14.94 8.90
N LEU A 65 3.64 -14.86 8.23
CA LEU A 65 4.94 -15.36 8.69
C LEU A 65 4.97 -16.86 9.05
N MET A 66 4.08 -17.66 8.47
CA MET A 66 4.04 -19.11 8.74
C MET A 66 5.32 -19.83 8.31
N PHE A 67 6.08 -19.27 7.36
CA PHE A 67 7.36 -19.81 6.91
C PHE A 67 8.52 -19.55 7.89
N VAL A 68 8.36 -18.63 8.85
CA VAL A 68 9.42 -18.27 9.79
C VAL A 68 9.54 -19.33 10.87
N PRO A 69 10.73 -19.90 11.15
CA PRO A 69 10.94 -20.85 12.23
C PRO A 69 10.53 -20.32 13.61
N ASN A 70 10.11 -21.21 14.52
CA ASN A 70 9.58 -20.80 15.82
C ASN A 70 10.57 -20.05 16.70
N TYR A 71 11.86 -20.33 16.59
CA TYR A 71 12.92 -19.69 17.37
C TYR A 71 13.32 -18.28 16.87
N ILE A 72 12.80 -17.85 15.72
CA ILE A 72 13.02 -16.50 15.18
C ILE A 72 11.81 -15.65 15.54
N ARG A 73 12.05 -14.44 16.03
CA ARG A 73 10.99 -13.48 16.40
C ARG A 73 10.15 -13.09 15.20
N LYS A 74 8.85 -13.08 15.39
CA LYS A 74 7.84 -12.71 14.39
C LYS A 74 7.06 -11.52 14.92
N ILE A 75 7.13 -10.41 14.20
CA ILE A 75 6.58 -9.13 14.63
C ILE A 75 5.58 -8.64 13.59
N SER A 76 4.41 -8.21 14.03
CA SER A 76 3.45 -7.47 13.23
C SER A 76 3.51 -5.99 13.60
N TYR A 77 3.73 -5.14 12.60
CA TYR A 77 3.73 -3.70 12.76
C TYR A 77 2.55 -3.08 12.00
N ALA A 78 1.57 -2.54 12.73
CA ALA A 78 0.38 -1.88 12.18
C ALA A 78 -0.32 -2.68 11.07
N SER A 79 -0.41 -4.01 11.17
CA SER A 79 -1.10 -4.84 10.18
C SER A 79 -2.61 -4.63 10.23
N SER A 80 -3.30 -4.91 9.12
CA SER A 80 -4.75 -4.78 8.99
C SER A 80 -5.36 -6.03 8.40
N PHE A 81 -6.58 -6.34 8.83
CA PHE A 81 -7.42 -7.36 8.17
C PHE A 81 -8.21 -6.77 7.00
N GLY A 82 -8.45 -5.46 6.96
CA GLY A 82 -9.27 -4.80 5.96
C GLY A 82 -10.75 -5.20 5.97
N VAL A 83 -11.20 -5.91 7.01
CA VAL A 83 -12.58 -6.39 7.16
C VAL A 83 -13.07 -6.24 8.59
N GLY A 84 -14.39 -6.15 8.76
CA GLY A 84 -15.02 -6.07 10.08
C GLY A 84 -15.11 -7.41 10.83
N GLN A 85 -14.93 -8.55 10.14
CA GLN A 85 -14.95 -9.87 10.75
C GLN A 85 -14.24 -10.91 9.91
N ILE A 86 -13.70 -11.93 10.55
CA ILE A 86 -13.09 -13.08 9.88
C ILE A 86 -14.17 -14.11 9.56
N PRO A 87 -14.24 -14.65 8.34
CA PRO A 87 -15.16 -15.74 7.99
C PRO A 87 -14.99 -16.93 8.93
N TRP A 88 -16.09 -17.56 9.31
CA TRP A 88 -16.10 -18.62 10.32
C TRP A 88 -15.13 -19.78 10.01
N TYR A 89 -14.99 -20.15 8.75
CA TYR A 89 -14.10 -21.21 8.27
C TYR A 89 -12.61 -20.84 8.30
N GLN A 90 -12.28 -19.55 8.44
CA GLN A 90 -10.89 -19.09 8.57
C GLN A 90 -10.48 -18.74 10.00
N LYS A 91 -11.42 -18.65 10.95
CA LYS A 91 -11.14 -18.21 12.33
C LYS A 91 -10.04 -19.03 13.00
N LYS A 92 -10.11 -20.36 12.90
CA LYS A 92 -9.09 -21.24 13.50
C LYS A 92 -7.70 -20.97 12.92
N ARG A 93 -7.59 -20.93 11.60
CA ARG A 93 -6.31 -20.66 10.91
C ARG A 93 -5.75 -19.28 11.25
N THR A 94 -6.62 -18.28 11.33
CA THR A 94 -6.24 -16.92 11.75
C THR A 94 -5.73 -16.93 13.19
N ALA A 95 -6.42 -17.56 14.12
CA ALA A 95 -5.96 -17.71 15.50
C ALA A 95 -4.60 -18.43 15.59
N ASP A 96 -4.40 -19.48 14.79
CA ASP A 96 -3.18 -20.28 14.81
C ASP A 96 -1.95 -19.45 14.39
N PHE A 97 -2.04 -18.61 13.35
CA PHE A 97 -0.91 -17.77 12.98
C PHE A 97 -0.69 -16.58 13.92
N LEU A 98 -1.77 -15.96 14.42
CA LEU A 98 -1.66 -14.86 15.38
C LEU A 98 -0.94 -15.29 16.65
N LYS A 99 -1.24 -16.47 17.18
CA LYS A 99 -0.57 -17.02 18.37
C LYS A 99 0.90 -17.34 18.18
N ARG A 100 1.38 -17.40 16.94
CA ARG A 100 2.81 -17.58 16.64
C ARG A 100 3.60 -16.27 16.61
N LEU A 101 2.93 -15.13 16.55
CA LEU A 101 3.60 -13.83 16.57
C LEU A 101 4.03 -13.48 17.99
N ASP A 102 5.27 -13.04 18.13
CA ASP A 102 5.82 -12.62 19.42
C ASP A 102 5.33 -11.22 19.81
N TYR A 103 5.09 -10.37 18.82
CA TYR A 103 4.54 -9.02 18.99
C TYR A 103 3.51 -8.74 17.91
N ILE A 104 2.33 -8.26 18.33
CA ILE A 104 1.24 -7.90 17.42
C ILE A 104 0.87 -6.44 17.65
N SER A 105 0.85 -5.64 16.60
CA SER A 105 0.19 -4.34 16.59
C SER A 105 -0.69 -4.21 15.36
N MET A 106 -1.80 -3.50 15.52
CA MET A 106 -2.81 -3.33 14.49
C MET A 106 -2.90 -1.87 14.06
N ARG A 107 -3.37 -1.61 12.84
CA ARG A 107 -3.57 -0.26 12.33
C ARG A 107 -4.91 0.35 12.75
N GLU A 108 -5.90 -0.47 13.07
CA GLU A 108 -7.25 -0.06 13.44
C GLU A 108 -7.80 -0.83 14.65
N ASN A 109 -8.75 -0.19 15.37
CA ASN A 109 -9.39 -0.75 16.56
C ASN A 109 -10.08 -2.08 16.26
N ARG A 110 -10.79 -2.18 15.12
CA ARG A 110 -11.48 -3.42 14.77
C ARG A 110 -10.51 -4.59 14.60
N GLY A 111 -9.33 -4.34 14.04
CA GLY A 111 -8.27 -5.35 13.94
C GLY A 111 -7.81 -5.85 15.31
N SER A 112 -7.62 -4.94 16.27
CA SER A 112 -7.27 -5.27 17.66
C SER A 112 -8.36 -6.12 18.34
N GLU A 113 -9.63 -5.77 18.17
CA GLU A 113 -10.76 -6.54 18.67
C GLU A 113 -10.80 -7.96 18.07
N ILE A 114 -10.58 -8.11 16.76
CA ILE A 114 -10.50 -9.43 16.10
C ILE A 114 -9.38 -10.27 16.69
N VAL A 115 -8.19 -9.70 16.94
CA VAL A 115 -7.10 -10.42 17.60
C VAL A 115 -7.54 -10.91 18.98
N LYS A 116 -8.15 -10.04 19.78
CA LYS A 116 -8.65 -10.39 21.12
C LYS A 116 -9.73 -11.46 21.08
N GLU A 117 -10.71 -11.33 20.17
CA GLU A 117 -11.79 -12.31 19.98
C GLU A 117 -11.26 -13.71 19.62
N LEU A 118 -10.25 -13.80 18.77
CA LEU A 118 -9.74 -15.05 18.24
C LEU A 118 -8.69 -15.72 19.12
N THR A 119 -7.91 -14.93 19.88
CA THR A 119 -6.73 -15.44 20.57
C THR A 119 -6.69 -15.17 22.07
N GLY A 120 -7.46 -14.19 22.54
CA GLY A 120 -7.36 -13.65 23.90
C GLY A 120 -6.18 -12.67 24.10
N LEU A 121 -5.32 -12.48 23.09
CA LEU A 121 -4.17 -11.57 23.17
C LEU A 121 -4.60 -10.12 23.00
N ASP A 122 -3.86 -9.21 23.62
CA ASP A 122 -3.99 -7.77 23.40
C ASP A 122 -3.03 -7.34 22.28
N ALA A 123 -3.54 -6.52 21.35
CA ALA A 123 -2.77 -5.96 20.25
C ALA A 123 -2.97 -4.43 20.25
N PRO A 124 -1.97 -3.62 20.60
CA PRO A 124 -2.09 -2.17 20.56
C PRO A 124 -2.37 -1.67 19.14
N VAL A 125 -3.16 -0.60 19.04
CA VAL A 125 -3.37 0.11 17.80
C VAL A 125 -2.28 1.17 17.68
N ILE A 126 -1.55 1.14 16.56
CA ILE A 126 -0.49 2.10 16.26
C ILE A 126 -0.68 2.65 14.84
N LEU A 127 -0.10 3.81 14.59
CA LEU A 127 -0.19 4.46 13.28
C LEU A 127 0.56 3.67 12.19
N ASP A 128 0.10 3.84 10.96
CA ASP A 128 0.82 3.36 9.79
C ASP A 128 2.26 3.93 9.77
N PRO A 129 3.27 3.15 9.32
CA PRO A 129 4.67 3.61 9.27
C PRO A 129 4.90 4.92 8.53
N VAL A 130 4.01 5.32 7.62
CA VAL A 130 4.10 6.60 6.91
C VAL A 130 4.13 7.79 7.86
N PHE A 131 3.53 7.66 9.05
CA PHE A 131 3.52 8.68 10.09
C PHE A 131 4.75 8.68 11.02
N ASN A 132 5.68 7.75 10.83
CA ASN A 132 6.93 7.72 11.60
C ASN A 132 7.92 8.80 11.17
N PHE A 133 7.72 9.39 10.00
CA PHE A 133 8.53 10.48 9.49
C PHE A 133 7.75 11.79 9.53
N ASP A 134 8.40 12.84 9.99
CA ASP A 134 7.93 14.21 9.83
C ASP A 134 8.19 14.73 8.40
N LYS A 135 7.73 15.94 8.14
CA LYS A 135 7.88 16.58 6.82
C LYS A 135 9.34 16.66 6.38
N GLU A 136 10.24 17.05 7.26
CA GLU A 136 11.67 17.24 6.94
C GLU A 136 12.36 15.90 6.63
N GLN A 137 11.98 14.85 7.35
CA GLN A 137 12.47 13.49 7.12
C GLN A 137 11.99 12.95 5.78
N TRP A 138 10.71 13.19 5.43
CA TRP A 138 10.17 12.84 4.13
C TRP A 138 10.86 13.61 2.98
N GLU A 139 11.15 14.90 3.17
CA GLU A 139 11.85 15.72 2.17
C GLU A 139 13.31 15.26 1.96
N LYS A 140 13.98 14.78 3.02
CA LYS A 140 15.31 14.17 2.89
C LYS A 140 15.27 12.84 2.15
N LEU A 141 14.24 12.03 2.41
CA LEU A 141 14.09 10.71 1.78
C LEU A 141 13.70 10.85 0.31
N ILE A 142 12.75 11.72 0.03
CA ILE A 142 12.25 12.03 -1.33
C ILE A 142 12.35 13.54 -1.54
N PRO A 143 13.47 14.02 -2.15
CA PRO A 143 13.68 15.43 -2.41
C PRO A 143 12.53 16.08 -3.18
N ILE A 144 12.22 17.32 -2.82
CA ILE A 144 11.17 18.08 -3.49
C ILE A 144 11.60 18.30 -4.94
N LYS A 145 10.72 17.93 -5.86
CA LYS A 145 10.84 18.21 -7.28
C LYS A 145 9.54 18.83 -7.77
N LYS A 146 9.65 19.96 -8.43
CA LYS A 146 8.50 20.60 -9.08
C LYS A 146 8.11 19.77 -10.32
N GLU A 147 6.91 19.22 -10.31
CA GLU A 147 6.39 18.38 -11.41
C GLU A 147 5.57 19.17 -12.42
N MET A 148 4.94 20.28 -11.98
CA MET A 148 4.11 21.13 -12.82
C MET A 148 4.49 22.61 -12.61
N ASP A 149 4.47 23.42 -13.67
CA ASP A 149 4.76 24.84 -13.58
C ASP A 149 3.61 25.68 -13.06
N GLU A 150 2.39 25.27 -13.37
CA GLU A 150 1.16 25.95 -12.98
C GLU A 150 0.50 25.24 -11.78
N PRO A 151 -0.28 25.94 -10.95
CA PRO A 151 -1.12 25.32 -9.93
C PRO A 151 -2.09 24.31 -10.55
N TYR A 152 -2.40 23.23 -9.84
CA TYR A 152 -3.23 22.15 -10.36
C TYR A 152 -4.02 21.45 -9.27
N ILE A 153 -5.06 20.71 -9.69
CA ILE A 153 -5.79 19.75 -8.89
C ILE A 153 -5.18 18.38 -9.14
N PHE A 154 -4.73 17.69 -8.09
CA PHE A 154 -4.28 16.31 -8.19
C PHE A 154 -5.44 15.38 -7.88
N ALA A 155 -5.78 14.47 -8.79
CA ALA A 155 -6.87 13.51 -8.64
C ALA A 155 -6.36 12.08 -8.73
N TYR A 156 -6.68 11.27 -7.71
CA TYR A 156 -6.33 9.86 -7.65
C TYR A 156 -7.48 9.05 -7.07
N PHE A 157 -8.15 8.27 -7.90
CA PHE A 157 -9.29 7.43 -7.51
C PHE A 157 -9.01 5.96 -7.72
N LEU A 158 -9.43 5.13 -6.76
CA LEU A 158 -9.42 3.69 -6.88
C LEU A 158 -10.78 3.20 -7.42
N GLY A 159 -10.77 2.68 -8.64
CA GLY A 159 -11.97 2.15 -9.30
C GLY A 159 -12.85 3.19 -10.00
N ALA A 160 -13.94 2.69 -10.59
CA ALA A 160 -14.90 3.49 -11.32
C ALA A 160 -15.83 4.25 -10.35
N ASN A 161 -15.75 5.55 -10.37
CA ASN A 161 -16.69 6.43 -9.69
C ASN A 161 -16.88 7.71 -10.51
N PRO A 162 -17.84 7.73 -11.44
CA PRO A 162 -18.06 8.86 -12.35
C PRO A 162 -18.47 10.14 -11.60
N GLU A 163 -19.18 10.02 -10.48
CA GLU A 163 -19.61 11.19 -9.71
C GLU A 163 -18.43 11.94 -9.06
N TYR A 164 -17.41 11.24 -8.58
CA TYR A 164 -16.21 11.89 -8.04
C TYR A 164 -15.47 12.64 -9.14
N ARG A 165 -15.31 12.06 -10.31
CA ARG A 165 -14.69 12.72 -11.46
C ARG A 165 -15.46 13.95 -11.90
N LYS A 166 -16.80 13.90 -11.86
CA LYS A 166 -17.67 15.04 -12.16
C LYS A 166 -17.50 16.17 -11.13
N GLN A 167 -17.36 15.86 -9.84
CA GLN A 167 -17.12 16.88 -8.81
C GLN A 167 -15.75 17.56 -9.00
N VAL A 168 -14.72 16.81 -9.37
CA VAL A 168 -13.41 17.38 -9.67
C VAL A 168 -13.45 18.28 -10.91
N ARG A 169 -14.20 17.92 -11.95
CA ARG A 169 -14.41 18.81 -13.12
C ARG A 169 -15.08 20.12 -12.74
N LYS A 170 -16.11 20.09 -11.88
CA LYS A 170 -16.73 21.30 -11.36
C LYS A 170 -15.78 22.17 -10.55
N LEU A 171 -14.91 21.56 -9.74
CA LEU A 171 -13.86 22.27 -9.02
C LEU A 171 -12.90 22.94 -10.00
N ALA A 172 -12.46 22.23 -11.03
CA ALA A 172 -11.58 22.77 -12.07
C ALA A 172 -12.24 23.96 -12.82
N GLU A 173 -13.51 23.83 -13.20
CA GLU A 173 -14.28 24.92 -13.83
C GLU A 173 -14.38 26.14 -12.92
N SER A 174 -14.61 25.96 -11.63
CA SER A 174 -14.76 27.08 -10.67
C SER A 174 -13.43 27.76 -10.31
N THR A 175 -12.32 27.05 -10.37
CA THR A 175 -11.00 27.56 -9.99
C THR A 175 -10.12 27.94 -11.19
N GLY A 176 -10.46 27.47 -12.39
CA GLY A 176 -9.63 27.61 -13.59
C GLY A 176 -8.37 26.72 -13.58
N LEU A 177 -8.26 25.81 -12.61
CA LEU A 177 -7.08 24.93 -12.47
C LEU A 177 -7.17 23.71 -13.39
N LYS A 178 -6.01 23.26 -13.87
CA LYS A 178 -5.89 22.01 -14.61
C LYS A 178 -5.96 20.79 -13.67
N ILE A 179 -6.45 19.68 -14.19
CA ILE A 179 -6.53 18.40 -13.47
C ILE A 179 -5.34 17.53 -13.88
N VAL A 180 -4.53 17.15 -12.91
CA VAL A 180 -3.53 16.09 -13.04
C VAL A 180 -4.12 14.81 -12.47
N ALA A 181 -4.42 13.83 -13.31
CA ALA A 181 -5.09 12.61 -12.91
C ALA A 181 -4.15 11.40 -12.96
N LEU A 182 -4.14 10.59 -11.91
CA LEU A 182 -3.55 9.26 -11.96
C LEU A 182 -4.64 8.25 -12.30
N ARG A 183 -4.51 7.63 -13.46
CA ARG A 183 -5.45 6.61 -13.93
C ARG A 183 -5.30 5.31 -13.15
N HIS A 184 -6.42 4.66 -12.89
CA HIS A 184 -6.42 3.34 -12.28
C HIS A 184 -5.89 2.30 -13.26
N MET A 185 -4.85 1.53 -12.85
CA MET A 185 -4.15 0.60 -13.74
C MET A 185 -4.40 -0.88 -13.43
N ASP A 186 -4.99 -1.20 -12.26
CA ASP A 186 -5.29 -2.59 -11.89
C ASP A 186 -6.51 -3.14 -12.64
N GLN A 187 -7.35 -2.25 -13.13
CA GLN A 187 -8.49 -2.55 -14.01
C GLN A 187 -8.73 -1.39 -14.96
N TYR A 188 -9.34 -1.70 -16.11
CA TYR A 188 -9.79 -0.67 -17.04
C TYR A 188 -10.97 0.11 -16.45
N VAL A 189 -10.89 1.43 -16.48
CA VAL A 189 -11.95 2.37 -16.08
C VAL A 189 -12.19 3.32 -17.24
N GLU A 190 -13.35 3.19 -17.90
CA GLU A 190 -13.71 3.99 -19.09
C GLU A 190 -13.69 5.50 -18.79
N ASP A 191 -14.17 5.90 -17.62
CA ASP A 191 -14.20 7.31 -17.21
C ASP A 191 -12.80 7.94 -17.15
N ASP A 192 -11.74 7.15 -16.99
CA ASP A 192 -10.36 7.63 -16.95
C ASP A 192 -9.81 8.01 -18.33
N GLU A 193 -10.40 7.55 -19.44
CA GLU A 193 -9.88 7.85 -20.77
C GLU A 193 -9.93 9.35 -21.11
N SER A 194 -10.98 10.03 -20.64
CA SER A 194 -11.21 11.45 -20.87
C SER A 194 -11.04 12.31 -19.61
N PHE A 195 -10.55 11.72 -18.50
CA PHE A 195 -10.42 12.42 -17.25
C PHE A 195 -9.01 12.97 -17.04
N GLY A 196 -8.93 14.28 -16.73
CA GLY A 196 -7.69 15.01 -16.49
C GLY A 196 -7.11 15.66 -17.74
N ASP A 197 -6.53 16.84 -17.57
CA ASP A 197 -5.79 17.57 -18.62
C ASP A 197 -4.40 16.96 -18.84
N TYR A 198 -3.84 16.37 -17.78
CA TYR A 198 -2.60 15.63 -17.79
C TYR A 198 -2.74 14.34 -17.00
N ALA A 199 -2.43 13.21 -17.60
CA ALA A 199 -2.55 11.89 -17.00
C ALA A 199 -1.29 11.04 -17.28
N PRO A 200 -0.20 11.24 -16.51
CA PRO A 200 1.05 10.52 -16.71
C PRO A 200 0.95 9.07 -16.26
N TYR A 201 1.63 8.18 -16.98
CA TYR A 201 1.71 6.76 -16.64
C TYR A 201 3.02 6.38 -15.94
N ASP A 202 4.06 7.19 -16.09
CA ASP A 202 5.41 6.97 -15.52
C ASP A 202 5.55 7.47 -14.08
N VAL A 203 4.49 7.35 -13.29
CA VAL A 203 4.45 7.86 -11.92
C VAL A 203 4.85 6.76 -10.95
N ALA A 204 6.11 6.81 -10.52
CA ALA A 204 6.65 6.03 -9.42
C ALA A 204 6.32 6.69 -8.05
N PRO A 205 6.53 6.00 -6.91
CA PRO A 205 6.20 6.53 -5.59
C PRO A 205 6.81 7.90 -5.26
N ASP A 206 8.04 8.18 -5.67
CA ASP A 206 8.68 9.47 -5.47
C ASP A 206 8.01 10.59 -6.28
N ARG A 207 7.66 10.31 -7.53
CA ARG A 207 6.92 11.25 -8.38
C ARG A 207 5.48 11.45 -7.91
N PHE A 208 4.84 10.38 -7.42
CA PHE A 208 3.51 10.46 -6.79
C PHE A 208 3.51 11.46 -5.63
N LEU A 209 4.47 11.35 -4.71
CA LEU A 209 4.57 12.26 -3.58
C LEU A 209 4.86 13.71 -4.03
N ASN A 210 5.64 13.90 -5.09
CA ASN A 210 5.90 15.23 -5.64
C ASN A 210 4.64 15.85 -6.27
N LEU A 211 3.86 15.07 -7.01
CA LEU A 211 2.58 15.51 -7.57
C LEU A 211 1.56 15.82 -6.46
N LEU A 212 1.50 14.99 -5.43
CA LEU A 212 0.58 15.18 -4.31
C LEU A 212 0.90 16.45 -3.51
N ARG A 213 2.16 16.65 -3.13
CA ARG A 213 2.57 17.81 -2.31
C ARG A 213 2.67 19.13 -3.06
N GLY A 214 2.75 19.09 -4.39
CA GLY A 214 2.77 20.26 -5.26
C GLY A 214 1.41 20.74 -5.72
N ALA A 215 0.34 20.00 -5.43
CA ALA A 215 -1.02 20.33 -5.84
C ALA A 215 -1.65 21.41 -4.95
N GLU A 216 -2.48 22.25 -5.55
CA GLU A 216 -3.33 23.21 -4.82
C GLU A 216 -4.50 22.50 -4.12
N TYR A 217 -5.08 21.52 -4.80
CA TYR A 217 -6.12 20.62 -4.27
C TYR A 217 -5.77 19.17 -4.53
N VAL A 218 -6.08 18.31 -3.56
CA VAL A 218 -5.93 16.85 -3.68
C VAL A 218 -7.33 16.23 -3.54
N CYS A 219 -7.73 15.44 -4.52
CA CYS A 219 -9.01 14.72 -4.57
C CYS A 219 -8.75 13.20 -4.67
N THR A 220 -9.18 12.45 -3.65
CA THR A 220 -9.00 10.98 -3.59
C THR A 220 -10.28 10.28 -3.17
#